data_d054c5b91b51a4cd3653f4e267c1fb2c
#
_entry.id   d054c5b91b51a4cd3653f4e267c1fb2c
#
_cell.length_a   1.000
_cell.length_b   1.000
_cell.length_c   1.000
_cell.angle_alpha   90.00
_cell.angle_beta   90.00
_cell.angle_gamma   90.00
#
_symmetry.space_group_name_H-M   'P 1'
#
loop_
_entity.id
_entity.type
_entity.pdbx_description
1 polymer ?
#
loop_
_entity_poly.entity_id
_entity_poly.type
_entity_poly.pdbx_seq_one_letter_code
_entity_poly.pdbx_strand_id
1 'polypeptide(L)'
;MGQIVVNRVLDAGHDVVAFDLSAEAVADAADAGATPADGLDDLADRLGDDKRIWLMVPAGDAVDATLAELEPRLTPDDVVADGGNSHFEDSVRRGNATDAAYLDCGTSGGPAGAELGFSLMIGGPEWAYEALTPVFDAVATGPAGHDRMGPSGAGHYVKMVHNGVEYALMQAYGEGFELLAEGRYDLDLAAVSRTWNNGAVIRSWLLELCEEAFREEGGELGDVADHVAGGSTGTWTVQEALEQEVPVPLIYQALAERFGSRATGENAGRFSRRLANRLRYGFGRHEVAR
;
A
#
# COMPACT_ATOMS: atom_id res chain seq x y z
N MET A 1 -4.43 7.64 -5.00
CA MET A 1 -3.46 7.73 -3.89
C MET A 1 -2.76 9.09 -3.90
N GLY A 2 -2.14 9.52 -5.00
CA GLY A 2 -1.46 10.81 -5.10
C GLY A 2 -2.31 11.99 -4.63
N GLN A 3 -3.56 12.08 -5.06
CA GLN A 3 -4.48 13.14 -4.61
C GLN A 3 -4.69 13.18 -3.08
N ILE A 4 -4.70 12.02 -2.43
CA ILE A 4 -4.82 11.95 -0.96
C ILE A 4 -3.57 12.55 -0.29
N VAL A 5 -2.38 12.22 -0.82
CA VAL A 5 -1.12 12.80 -0.33
C VAL A 5 -1.12 14.30 -0.53
N VAL A 6 -1.48 14.80 -1.73
CA VAL A 6 -1.60 16.23 -2.04
C VAL A 6 -2.50 16.93 -1.02
N ASN A 7 -3.71 16.42 -0.81
CA ASN A 7 -4.67 17.04 0.12
C ASN A 7 -4.11 17.12 1.55
N ARG A 8 -3.53 16.02 2.05
CA ARG A 8 -2.99 15.99 3.41
C ARG A 8 -1.81 16.93 3.62
N VAL A 9 -0.95 17.06 2.61
CA VAL A 9 0.21 17.97 2.64
C VAL A 9 -0.25 19.43 2.60
N LEU A 10 -1.24 19.76 1.76
CA LEU A 10 -1.87 21.08 1.72
C LEU A 10 -2.58 21.41 3.04
N ASP A 11 -3.36 20.48 3.61
CA ASP A 11 -4.08 20.65 4.89
C ASP A 11 -3.11 20.91 6.05
N ALA A 12 -1.88 20.38 5.97
CA ALA A 12 -0.81 20.66 6.94
C ALA A 12 -0.13 22.00 6.73
N GLY A 13 -0.52 22.77 5.70
CA GLY A 13 -0.02 24.11 5.42
C GLY A 13 1.25 24.18 4.58
N HIS A 14 1.61 23.10 3.90
CA HIS A 14 2.70 23.10 2.93
C HIS A 14 2.22 23.53 1.54
N ASP A 15 3.10 24.15 0.77
CA ASP A 15 2.87 24.41 -0.65
C ASP A 15 3.15 23.12 -1.46
N VAL A 16 2.32 22.84 -2.47
CA VAL A 16 2.46 21.68 -3.33
C VAL A 16 2.48 22.11 -4.79
N VAL A 17 3.43 21.59 -5.55
CA VAL A 17 3.44 21.62 -7.03
C VAL A 17 3.06 20.22 -7.51
N ALA A 18 2.04 20.11 -8.37
CA ALA A 18 1.52 18.82 -8.80
C ALA A 18 1.63 18.64 -10.32
N PHE A 19 2.05 17.46 -10.72
CA PHE A 19 2.03 17.00 -12.10
C PHE A 19 1.51 15.56 -12.19
N ASP A 20 0.70 15.28 -13.19
CA ASP A 20 0.23 13.94 -13.58
C ASP A 20 0.05 13.88 -15.10
N LEU A 21 0.14 12.70 -15.70
CA LEU A 21 -0.17 12.50 -17.12
C LEU A 21 -1.65 12.71 -17.42
N SER A 22 -2.53 12.59 -16.42
CA SER A 22 -3.95 12.90 -16.50
C SER A 22 -4.19 14.38 -16.21
N ALA A 23 -4.66 15.12 -17.21
CA ALA A 23 -5.07 16.52 -17.03
C ALA A 23 -6.19 16.69 -16.00
N GLU A 24 -7.06 15.69 -15.82
CA GLU A 24 -8.09 15.68 -14.79
C GLU A 24 -7.47 15.62 -13.39
N ALA A 25 -6.47 14.73 -13.17
CA ALA A 25 -5.79 14.63 -11.88
C ALA A 25 -5.02 15.92 -11.53
N VAL A 26 -4.42 16.59 -12.53
CA VAL A 26 -3.77 17.90 -12.34
C VAL A 26 -4.80 18.96 -11.96
N ALA A 27 -5.98 18.96 -12.61
CA ALA A 27 -7.08 19.89 -12.30
C ALA A 27 -7.61 19.65 -10.87
N ASP A 28 -7.82 18.39 -10.47
CA ASP A 28 -8.27 18.03 -9.11
C ASP A 28 -7.26 18.50 -8.04
N ALA A 29 -5.96 18.37 -8.31
CA ALA A 29 -4.93 18.86 -7.42
C ALA A 29 -4.92 20.39 -7.33
N ALA A 30 -5.13 21.08 -8.46
CA ALA A 30 -5.22 22.55 -8.51
C ALA A 30 -6.46 23.07 -7.78
N ASP A 31 -7.61 22.41 -7.94
CA ASP A 31 -8.84 22.73 -7.22
C ASP A 31 -8.68 22.55 -5.70
N ALA A 32 -7.84 21.61 -5.26
CA ALA A 32 -7.46 21.44 -3.86
C ALA A 32 -6.48 22.50 -3.34
N GLY A 33 -5.84 23.29 -4.22
CA GLY A 33 -4.92 24.38 -3.86
C GLY A 33 -3.47 24.12 -4.26
N ALA A 34 -3.13 23.04 -4.93
CA ALA A 34 -1.80 22.80 -5.46
C ALA A 34 -1.52 23.68 -6.68
N THR A 35 -0.26 24.05 -6.91
CA THR A 35 0.18 24.71 -8.13
C THR A 35 0.35 23.66 -9.24
N PRO A 36 -0.40 23.73 -10.35
CA PRO A 36 -0.23 22.78 -11.44
C PRO A 36 1.08 23.00 -12.18
N ALA A 37 1.71 21.94 -12.64
CA ALA A 37 2.87 21.98 -13.53
C ALA A 37 2.53 21.33 -14.89
N ASP A 38 3.13 21.86 -15.96
CA ASP A 38 2.89 21.39 -17.34
C ASP A 38 3.73 20.14 -17.70
N GLY A 39 4.71 19.77 -16.84
CA GLY A 39 5.59 18.62 -17.01
C GLY A 39 6.58 18.53 -15.85
N LEU A 40 7.41 17.48 -15.86
CA LEU A 40 8.43 17.27 -14.81
C LEU A 40 9.49 18.39 -14.78
N ASP A 41 9.83 18.92 -15.95
CA ASP A 41 10.73 20.07 -16.08
C ASP A 41 10.18 21.32 -15.38
N ASP A 42 8.92 21.67 -15.67
CA ASP A 42 8.22 22.80 -15.07
C ASP A 42 8.00 22.57 -13.56
N LEU A 43 7.71 21.34 -13.14
CA LEU A 43 7.62 20.97 -11.73
C LEU A 43 8.94 21.24 -11.00
N ALA A 44 10.06 20.78 -11.54
CA ALA A 44 11.38 20.98 -10.94
C ALA A 44 11.78 22.45 -10.90
N ASP A 45 11.48 23.23 -11.96
CA ASP A 45 11.76 24.67 -12.02
C ASP A 45 10.92 25.46 -10.98
N ARG A 46 9.67 25.08 -10.76
CA ARG A 46 8.78 25.73 -9.77
C ARG A 46 9.18 25.42 -8.32
N LEU A 47 9.76 24.25 -8.06
CA LEU A 47 10.24 23.88 -6.72
C LEU A 47 11.51 24.67 -6.32
N GLY A 48 12.30 25.16 -7.31
CA GLY A 48 13.53 25.91 -7.04
C GLY A 48 14.65 25.05 -6.47
N ASP A 49 15.37 25.57 -5.47
CA ASP A 49 16.44 24.87 -4.77
C ASP A 49 15.89 23.97 -3.67
N ASP A 50 16.67 22.98 -3.22
CA ASP A 50 16.30 22.02 -2.15
C ASP A 50 14.96 21.30 -2.40
N LYS A 51 14.80 20.73 -3.60
CA LYS A 51 13.57 20.07 -4.02
C LYS A 51 13.18 18.89 -3.14
N ARG A 52 11.89 18.78 -2.84
CA ARG A 52 11.29 17.67 -2.12
C ARG A 52 10.21 17.07 -3.01
N ILE A 53 10.53 15.96 -3.67
CA ILE A 53 9.67 15.33 -4.70
C ILE A 53 9.11 14.02 -4.15
N TRP A 54 7.80 13.82 -4.26
CA TRP A 54 7.13 12.59 -3.91
C TRP A 54 6.53 11.94 -5.16
N LEU A 55 7.00 10.74 -5.51
CA LEU A 55 6.52 9.98 -6.65
C LEU A 55 5.38 9.04 -6.21
N MET A 56 4.25 9.10 -6.92
CA MET A 56 3.10 8.18 -6.78
C MET A 56 2.74 7.57 -8.12
N VAL A 57 3.73 7.05 -8.81
CA VAL A 57 3.60 6.43 -10.13
C VAL A 57 3.64 4.90 -10.04
N PRO A 58 3.17 4.16 -11.06
CA PRO A 58 3.28 2.70 -11.09
C PRO A 58 4.72 2.23 -10.94
N ALA A 59 4.93 1.17 -10.15
CA ALA A 59 6.25 0.58 -9.95
C ALA A 59 6.87 0.08 -11.26
N GLY A 60 8.19 0.00 -11.30
CA GLY A 60 8.96 -0.45 -12.47
C GLY A 60 9.33 0.70 -13.40
N ASP A 61 9.16 0.50 -14.71
CA ASP A 61 9.63 1.41 -15.76
C ASP A 61 9.12 2.84 -15.63
N ALA A 62 7.93 3.05 -15.05
CA ALA A 62 7.38 4.39 -14.85
C ALA A 62 8.21 5.21 -13.84
N VAL A 63 8.68 4.58 -12.76
CA VAL A 63 9.57 5.24 -11.79
C VAL A 63 10.92 5.56 -12.45
N ASP A 64 11.48 4.60 -13.19
CA ASP A 64 12.77 4.78 -13.88
C ASP A 64 12.70 5.90 -14.93
N ALA A 65 11.62 5.98 -15.71
CA ALA A 65 11.40 7.03 -16.70
C ALA A 65 11.25 8.41 -16.04
N THR A 66 10.49 8.49 -14.94
CA THR A 66 10.30 9.73 -14.18
C THR A 66 11.63 10.24 -13.59
N LEU A 67 12.43 9.34 -13.00
CA LEU A 67 13.76 9.70 -12.47
C LEU A 67 14.69 10.16 -13.58
N ALA A 68 14.73 9.46 -14.73
CA ALA A 68 15.60 9.85 -15.85
C ALA A 68 15.26 11.22 -16.44
N GLU A 69 13.98 11.61 -16.43
CA GLU A 69 13.55 12.95 -16.89
C GLU A 69 13.89 14.03 -15.85
N LEU A 70 13.79 13.72 -14.56
CA LEU A 70 14.12 14.65 -13.47
C LEU A 70 15.64 14.83 -13.29
N GLU A 71 16.44 13.81 -13.54
CA GLU A 71 17.88 13.73 -13.22
C GLU A 71 18.68 14.97 -13.66
N PRO A 72 18.48 15.55 -14.87
CA PRO A 72 19.22 16.75 -15.29
C PRO A 72 18.96 18.00 -14.43
N ARG A 73 17.94 17.96 -13.57
CA ARG A 73 17.51 19.09 -12.70
C ARG A 73 17.67 18.79 -11.22
N LEU A 74 18.14 17.58 -10.90
CA LEU A 74 18.38 17.16 -9.52
C LEU A 74 19.81 17.50 -9.10
N THR A 75 19.96 17.75 -7.81
CA THR A 75 21.24 18.02 -7.13
C THR A 75 21.36 17.11 -5.90
N PRO A 76 22.55 16.93 -5.32
CA PRO A 76 22.73 16.15 -4.11
C PRO A 76 21.97 16.67 -2.86
N ASP A 77 21.49 17.91 -2.87
CA ASP A 77 20.71 18.51 -1.79
C ASP A 77 19.20 18.26 -1.93
N ASP A 78 18.78 17.73 -3.09
CA ASP A 78 17.38 17.38 -3.37
C ASP A 78 17.03 16.00 -2.80
N VAL A 79 15.74 15.80 -2.53
CA VAL A 79 15.19 14.51 -2.04
C VAL A 79 14.06 14.05 -2.93
N VAL A 80 14.13 12.80 -3.39
CA VAL A 80 13.08 12.12 -4.13
C VAL A 80 12.60 10.92 -3.31
N ALA A 81 11.31 10.90 -2.95
CA ALA A 81 10.65 9.80 -2.25
C ALA A 81 9.77 9.00 -3.22
N ASP A 82 10.05 7.72 -3.41
CA ASP A 82 9.19 6.79 -4.14
C ASP A 82 8.15 6.21 -3.18
N GLY A 83 6.93 6.73 -3.24
CA GLY A 83 5.78 6.30 -2.43
C GLY A 83 4.97 5.16 -3.06
N GLY A 84 5.46 4.56 -4.15
CA GLY A 84 4.84 3.43 -4.83
C GLY A 84 5.02 2.10 -4.10
N ASN A 85 4.77 1.01 -4.81
CA ASN A 85 5.03 -0.36 -4.36
C ASN A 85 6.16 -0.99 -5.20
N SER A 86 7.31 -0.33 -5.26
CA SER A 86 8.48 -0.79 -6.00
C SER A 86 9.10 -2.02 -5.34
N HIS A 87 9.82 -2.82 -6.14
CA HIS A 87 10.67 -3.87 -5.60
C HIS A 87 11.87 -3.24 -4.86
N PHE A 88 12.23 -3.78 -3.70
CA PHE A 88 13.28 -3.19 -2.87
C PHE A 88 14.64 -3.15 -3.56
N GLU A 89 14.98 -4.14 -4.40
CA GLU A 89 16.23 -4.14 -5.18
C GLU A 89 16.27 -3.02 -6.22
N ASP A 90 15.11 -2.71 -6.85
CA ASP A 90 15.01 -1.55 -7.74
C ASP A 90 15.25 -0.25 -6.95
N SER A 91 14.77 -0.16 -5.71
CA SER A 91 15.01 1.00 -4.86
C SER A 91 16.48 1.16 -4.51
N VAL A 92 17.18 0.06 -4.20
CA VAL A 92 18.64 0.07 -4.00
C VAL A 92 19.37 0.54 -5.27
N ARG A 93 18.97 0.01 -6.44
CA ARG A 93 19.55 0.40 -7.72
C ARG A 93 19.36 1.89 -8.02
N ARG A 94 18.13 2.40 -7.82
CA ARG A 94 17.77 3.81 -8.03
C ARG A 94 18.52 4.73 -7.08
N GLY A 95 18.56 4.38 -5.78
CA GLY A 95 19.30 5.14 -4.77
C GLY A 95 20.81 5.23 -5.02
N ASN A 96 21.38 4.26 -5.76
CA ASN A 96 22.79 4.29 -6.17
C ASN A 96 23.01 5.02 -7.52
N ALA A 97 21.96 5.29 -8.29
CA ALA A 97 22.06 5.81 -9.65
C ALA A 97 21.69 7.30 -9.76
N THR A 98 20.88 7.82 -8.84
CA THR A 98 20.47 9.24 -8.85
C THR A 98 21.43 10.11 -8.04
N ASP A 99 21.64 11.35 -8.48
CA ASP A 99 22.44 12.34 -7.75
C ASP A 99 21.71 12.85 -6.49
N ALA A 100 20.37 12.92 -6.52
CA ALA A 100 19.55 13.29 -5.35
C ALA A 100 19.52 12.17 -4.29
N ALA A 101 19.19 12.53 -3.05
CA ALA A 101 18.88 11.53 -2.05
C ALA A 101 17.57 10.81 -2.39
N TYR A 102 17.64 9.51 -2.59
CA TYR A 102 16.48 8.67 -2.86
C TYR A 102 15.96 8.00 -1.60
N LEU A 103 14.68 8.20 -1.31
CA LEU A 103 13.94 7.51 -0.25
C LEU A 103 12.93 6.57 -0.89
N ASP A 104 12.94 5.33 -0.47
CA ASP A 104 11.89 4.37 -0.78
C ASP A 104 10.87 4.36 0.37
N CYS A 105 9.62 4.70 0.05
CA CYS A 105 8.56 4.92 1.02
C CYS A 105 7.41 3.90 0.82
N GLY A 106 7.52 2.76 1.48
CA GLY A 106 6.46 1.76 1.50
C GLY A 106 5.22 2.30 2.22
N THR A 107 4.15 2.53 1.46
CA THR A 107 2.90 3.13 1.96
C THR A 107 1.84 2.07 2.22
N SER A 108 1.24 2.07 3.41
CA SER A 108 0.12 1.21 3.81
C SER A 108 -1.04 2.06 4.34
N GLY A 109 -2.29 1.62 4.07
CA GLY A 109 -3.52 2.33 4.48
C GLY A 109 -4.54 2.47 3.34
N GLY A 110 -4.10 2.38 2.10
CA GLY A 110 -4.98 2.47 0.92
C GLY A 110 -5.85 3.76 0.91
N PRO A 111 -7.04 3.73 0.29
CA PRO A 111 -7.94 4.89 0.26
C PRO A 111 -8.42 5.39 1.61
N ALA A 112 -8.44 4.54 2.66
CA ALA A 112 -8.75 4.96 4.03
C ALA A 112 -7.71 5.93 4.60
N GLY A 113 -6.52 6.01 4.03
CA GLY A 113 -5.52 7.02 4.35
C GLY A 113 -5.99 8.46 4.16
N ALA A 114 -7.08 8.70 3.40
CA ALA A 114 -7.69 10.01 3.29
C ALA A 114 -8.19 10.53 4.66
N GLU A 115 -8.79 9.66 5.46
CA GLU A 115 -9.34 9.99 6.78
C GLU A 115 -8.34 9.68 7.90
N LEU A 116 -7.74 8.50 7.86
CA LEU A 116 -6.93 7.97 8.96
C LEU A 116 -5.44 8.32 8.86
N GLY A 117 -4.95 8.73 7.69
CA GLY A 117 -3.52 8.79 7.39
C GLY A 117 -2.94 7.42 7.01
N PHE A 118 -1.66 7.41 6.71
CA PHE A 118 -0.95 6.22 6.25
C PHE A 118 0.04 5.70 7.29
N SER A 119 0.43 4.45 7.15
CA SER A 119 1.65 3.93 7.75
C SER A 119 2.75 3.94 6.70
N LEU A 120 3.87 4.60 6.99
CA LEU A 120 4.98 4.83 6.06
C LEU A 120 6.25 4.16 6.59
N MET A 121 6.84 3.29 5.77
CA MET A 121 8.07 2.57 6.05
C MET A 121 9.14 3.13 5.12
N ILE A 122 10.11 3.91 5.63
CA ILE A 122 11.02 4.70 4.82
C ILE A 122 12.43 4.11 4.86
N GLY A 123 13.01 3.87 3.68
CA GLY A 123 14.42 3.53 3.50
C GLY A 123 15.18 4.67 2.85
N GLY A 124 16.47 4.83 3.18
CA GLY A 124 17.34 5.83 2.56
C GLY A 124 18.21 6.61 3.54
N PRO A 125 18.91 7.67 3.09
CA PRO A 125 19.77 8.48 3.94
C PRO A 125 19.00 9.15 5.10
N GLU A 126 19.59 9.19 6.28
CA GLU A 126 18.96 9.73 7.49
C GLU A 126 18.63 11.23 7.34
N TRP A 127 19.56 12.03 6.82
CA TRP A 127 19.33 13.44 6.62
C TRP A 127 18.15 13.75 5.68
N ALA A 128 17.97 12.92 4.65
CA ALA A 128 16.86 13.06 3.71
C ALA A 128 15.51 12.69 4.36
N TYR A 129 15.49 11.66 5.21
CA TYR A 129 14.35 11.33 6.03
C TYR A 129 13.98 12.49 6.97
N GLU A 130 14.99 13.05 7.67
CA GLU A 130 14.78 14.22 8.56
C GLU A 130 14.25 15.43 7.78
N ALA A 131 14.78 15.70 6.58
CA ALA A 131 14.32 16.79 5.73
C ALA A 131 12.86 16.66 5.28
N LEU A 132 12.37 15.42 5.10
CA LEU A 132 10.98 15.14 4.73
C LEU A 132 10.06 14.79 5.92
N THR A 133 10.58 14.75 7.15
CA THR A 133 9.77 14.45 8.34
C THR A 133 8.50 15.30 8.45
N PRO A 134 8.50 16.64 8.18
CA PRO A 134 7.26 17.42 8.23
C PRO A 134 6.20 16.95 7.23
N VAL A 135 6.61 16.45 6.06
CA VAL A 135 5.70 15.88 5.05
C VAL A 135 5.22 14.50 5.49
N PHE A 136 6.10 13.67 6.07
CA PHE A 136 5.71 12.37 6.61
C PHE A 136 4.73 12.52 7.77
N ASP A 137 4.92 13.48 8.69
CA ASP A 137 3.98 13.81 9.77
C ASP A 137 2.60 14.21 9.22
N ALA A 138 2.55 14.96 8.12
CA ALA A 138 1.30 15.36 7.47
C ALA A 138 0.55 14.17 6.86
N VAL A 139 1.28 13.24 6.26
CA VAL A 139 0.72 12.12 5.49
C VAL A 139 0.38 10.92 6.37
N ALA A 140 1.16 10.67 7.42
CA ALA A 140 0.99 9.51 8.30
C ALA A 140 -0.20 9.66 9.26
N THR A 141 -0.55 8.55 9.94
CA THR A 141 -1.60 8.49 10.99
C THR A 141 -1.16 9.20 12.30
N GLY A 142 -0.11 9.98 12.28
CA GLY A 142 0.49 10.66 13.42
C GLY A 142 1.97 10.27 13.58
N PRO A 143 2.65 10.79 14.61
CA PRO A 143 4.13 10.66 14.73
C PRO A 143 4.66 9.23 14.80
N ALA A 144 3.84 8.27 15.22
CA ALA A 144 4.21 6.85 15.24
C ALA A 144 3.83 6.12 13.94
N GLY A 145 3.21 6.82 12.98
CA GLY A 145 2.76 6.25 11.71
C GLY A 145 3.86 6.18 10.64
N HIS A 146 5.05 6.71 10.90
CA HIS A 146 6.20 6.61 10.00
C HIS A 146 7.49 6.46 10.79
N ASP A 147 8.46 5.79 10.18
CA ASP A 147 9.82 5.73 10.71
C ASP A 147 10.81 5.34 9.60
N ARG A 148 12.09 5.64 9.83
CA ARG A 148 13.17 5.20 8.97
C ARG A 148 13.57 3.76 9.29
N MET A 149 13.34 2.84 8.35
CA MET A 149 13.60 1.40 8.51
C MET A 149 15.08 1.02 8.30
N GLY A 150 15.84 1.86 7.57
CA GLY A 150 17.25 1.55 7.27
C GLY A 150 17.74 2.27 6.01
N PRO A 151 18.80 1.75 5.36
CA PRO A 151 19.31 2.31 4.10
C PRO A 151 18.31 2.16 2.95
N SER A 152 18.64 2.68 1.76
CA SER A 152 17.81 2.55 0.55
C SER A 152 17.43 1.10 0.28
N GLY A 153 16.17 0.87 -0.01
CA GLY A 153 15.53 -0.43 -0.16
C GLY A 153 14.83 -0.95 1.10
N ALA A 154 15.23 -0.49 2.31
CA ALA A 154 14.68 -1.01 3.56
C ALA A 154 13.19 -0.70 3.74
N GLY A 155 12.69 0.42 3.25
CA GLY A 155 11.29 0.80 3.32
C GLY A 155 10.40 -0.16 2.51
N HIS A 156 10.71 -0.31 1.22
CA HIS A 156 10.00 -1.23 0.35
C HIS A 156 10.19 -2.70 0.76
N TYR A 157 11.35 -3.07 1.31
CA TYR A 157 11.56 -4.40 1.87
C TYR A 157 10.60 -4.69 3.03
N VAL A 158 10.52 -3.79 4.01
CA VAL A 158 9.59 -3.92 5.15
C VAL A 158 8.15 -3.94 4.67
N LYS A 159 7.80 -3.08 3.68
CA LYS A 159 6.45 -3.07 3.08
C LYS A 159 6.13 -4.36 2.34
N MET A 160 7.08 -4.94 1.63
CA MET A 160 6.92 -6.24 0.97
C MET A 160 6.60 -7.36 1.98
N VAL A 161 7.37 -7.43 3.09
CA VAL A 161 7.13 -8.40 4.16
C VAL A 161 5.79 -8.15 4.85
N HIS A 162 5.44 -6.88 5.11
CA HIS A 162 4.12 -6.50 5.62
C HIS A 162 2.99 -7.09 4.76
N ASN A 163 3.08 -6.99 3.44
CA ASN A 163 2.06 -7.53 2.54
C ASN A 163 2.00 -9.07 2.58
N GLY A 164 3.13 -9.75 2.76
CA GLY A 164 3.16 -11.20 3.01
C GLY A 164 2.40 -11.58 4.28
N VAL A 165 2.62 -10.85 5.37
CA VAL A 165 1.91 -11.04 6.65
C VAL A 165 0.41 -10.73 6.48
N GLU A 166 0.05 -9.68 5.75
CA GLU A 166 -1.34 -9.33 5.44
C GLU A 166 -2.06 -10.49 4.73
N TYR A 167 -1.40 -11.15 3.76
CA TYR A 167 -1.98 -12.31 3.08
C TYR A 167 -2.27 -13.47 4.05
N ALA A 168 -1.33 -13.77 4.95
CA ALA A 168 -1.50 -14.81 5.95
C ALA A 168 -2.65 -14.49 6.92
N LEU A 169 -2.78 -13.22 7.34
CA LEU A 169 -3.88 -12.78 8.21
C LEU A 169 -5.24 -12.87 7.51
N MET A 170 -5.34 -12.42 6.25
CA MET A 170 -6.58 -12.55 5.48
C MET A 170 -6.98 -14.03 5.31
N GLN A 171 -6.01 -14.91 5.06
CA GLN A 171 -6.27 -16.35 4.94
C GLN A 171 -6.74 -16.93 6.27
N ALA A 172 -6.10 -16.57 7.39
CA ALA A 172 -6.48 -17.05 8.71
C ALA A 172 -7.92 -16.63 9.10
N TYR A 173 -8.30 -15.38 8.82
CA TYR A 173 -9.69 -14.94 9.00
C TYR A 173 -10.63 -15.67 8.05
N GLY A 174 -10.23 -15.84 6.78
CA GLY A 174 -11.03 -16.59 5.80
C GLY A 174 -11.36 -17.99 6.28
N GLU A 175 -10.37 -18.75 6.73
CA GLU A 175 -10.54 -20.12 7.23
C GLU A 175 -11.38 -20.16 8.53
N GLY A 176 -11.12 -19.24 9.45
CA GLY A 176 -11.87 -19.15 10.70
C GLY A 176 -13.35 -18.86 10.48
N PHE A 177 -13.68 -17.89 9.61
CA PHE A 177 -15.07 -17.56 9.28
C PHE A 177 -15.73 -18.63 8.41
N GLU A 178 -15.01 -19.31 7.50
CA GLU A 178 -15.52 -20.48 6.77
C GLU A 178 -15.95 -21.59 7.72
N LEU A 179 -15.11 -21.90 8.74
CA LEU A 179 -15.44 -22.88 9.77
C LEU A 179 -16.68 -22.49 10.60
N LEU A 180 -16.86 -21.19 10.89
CA LEU A 180 -18.04 -20.69 11.61
C LEU A 180 -19.31 -20.75 10.74
N ALA A 181 -19.20 -20.37 9.46
CA ALA A 181 -20.29 -20.37 8.50
C ALA A 181 -20.84 -21.79 8.23
N GLU A 182 -19.94 -22.77 8.09
CA GLU A 182 -20.27 -24.16 7.86
C GLU A 182 -20.46 -24.97 9.17
N GLY A 183 -20.41 -24.29 10.31
CA GLY A 183 -20.38 -24.88 11.63
C GLY A 183 -21.72 -25.37 12.13
N ARG A 184 -21.76 -25.71 13.44
CA ARG A 184 -22.92 -26.36 14.09
C ARG A 184 -24.03 -25.37 14.47
N TYR A 185 -23.75 -24.09 14.43
CA TYR A 185 -24.61 -23.02 14.93
C TYR A 185 -24.91 -22.02 13.81
N ASP A 186 -26.14 -21.55 13.76
CA ASP A 186 -26.53 -20.44 12.93
C ASP A 186 -26.00 -19.14 13.59
N LEU A 187 -24.92 -18.58 13.06
CA LEU A 187 -24.18 -17.47 13.66
C LEU A 187 -24.30 -16.20 12.80
N ASP A 188 -24.54 -15.09 13.46
CA ASP A 188 -24.34 -13.75 12.87
C ASP A 188 -22.83 -13.45 12.81
N LEU A 189 -22.20 -13.64 11.65
CA LEU A 189 -20.76 -13.45 11.45
C LEU A 189 -20.35 -11.98 11.61
N ALA A 190 -21.24 -11.02 11.32
CA ALA A 190 -20.99 -9.61 11.59
C ALA A 190 -20.92 -9.35 13.09
N ALA A 191 -21.82 -9.94 13.88
CA ALA A 191 -21.78 -9.86 15.34
C ALA A 191 -20.54 -10.54 15.93
N VAL A 192 -20.10 -11.68 15.38
CA VAL A 192 -18.85 -12.35 15.76
C VAL A 192 -17.65 -11.43 15.51
N SER A 193 -17.53 -10.87 14.29
CA SER A 193 -16.45 -9.95 13.90
C SER A 193 -16.39 -8.76 14.84
N ARG A 194 -17.52 -8.09 15.07
CA ARG A 194 -17.63 -6.95 16.00
C ARG A 194 -17.19 -7.32 17.40
N THR A 195 -17.67 -8.46 17.92
CA THR A 195 -17.33 -8.92 19.28
C THR A 195 -15.84 -9.20 19.41
N TRP A 196 -15.24 -9.86 18.44
CA TRP A 196 -13.81 -10.15 18.45
C TRP A 196 -12.98 -8.88 18.34
N ASN A 197 -13.44 -7.88 17.58
CA ASN A 197 -12.70 -6.61 17.45
C ASN A 197 -12.77 -5.73 18.70
N ASN A 198 -13.70 -6.02 19.63
CA ASN A 198 -13.89 -5.29 20.89
C ASN A 198 -13.35 -6.09 22.10
N GLY A 199 -12.04 -6.31 22.13
CA GLY A 199 -11.31 -6.83 23.28
C GLY A 199 -10.65 -8.19 23.08
N ALA A 200 -10.90 -8.92 22.00
CA ALA A 200 -10.17 -10.16 21.73
C ALA A 200 -8.72 -9.89 21.29
N VAL A 201 -7.85 -10.87 21.50
CA VAL A 201 -6.43 -10.79 21.14
C VAL A 201 -6.23 -10.58 19.64
N ILE A 202 -7.14 -11.06 18.80
CA ILE A 202 -7.06 -11.00 17.34
C ILE A 202 -7.68 -9.74 16.73
N ARG A 203 -8.03 -8.73 17.53
CA ARG A 203 -8.57 -7.46 17.01
C ARG A 203 -7.63 -6.83 15.98
N SER A 204 -8.18 -6.30 14.90
CA SER A 204 -7.43 -5.67 13.83
C SER A 204 -8.35 -4.90 12.89
N TRP A 205 -7.78 -3.99 12.08
CA TRP A 205 -8.54 -3.36 11.02
C TRP A 205 -9.10 -4.36 10.00
N LEU A 206 -8.36 -5.43 9.68
CA LEU A 206 -8.91 -6.50 8.83
C LEU A 206 -10.18 -7.12 9.40
N LEU A 207 -10.31 -7.20 10.72
CA LEU A 207 -11.50 -7.72 11.37
C LEU A 207 -12.69 -6.73 11.33
N GLU A 208 -12.43 -5.41 11.34
CA GLU A 208 -13.45 -4.39 11.05
C GLU A 208 -13.98 -4.55 9.64
N LEU A 209 -13.08 -4.73 8.67
CA LEU A 209 -13.46 -4.99 7.28
C LEU A 209 -14.23 -6.31 7.09
N CYS A 210 -13.99 -7.33 7.94
CA CYS A 210 -14.84 -8.52 7.97
C CYS A 210 -16.27 -8.18 8.41
N GLU A 211 -16.44 -7.37 9.47
CA GLU A 211 -17.76 -6.92 9.91
C GLU A 211 -18.51 -6.16 8.81
N GLU A 212 -17.83 -5.23 8.14
CA GLU A 212 -18.39 -4.50 6.99
C GLU A 212 -18.81 -5.45 5.86
N ALA A 213 -17.92 -6.38 5.48
CA ALA A 213 -18.18 -7.36 4.44
C ALA A 213 -19.45 -8.16 4.72
N PHE A 214 -19.61 -8.69 5.95
CA PHE A 214 -20.79 -9.46 6.33
C PHE A 214 -22.07 -8.63 6.44
N ARG A 215 -21.97 -7.35 6.76
CA ARG A 215 -23.13 -6.43 6.78
C ARG A 215 -23.61 -6.06 5.39
N GLU A 216 -22.69 -5.85 4.45
CA GLU A 216 -23.01 -5.40 3.10
C GLU A 216 -23.40 -6.55 2.17
N GLU A 217 -22.67 -7.65 2.21
CA GLU A 217 -22.85 -8.78 1.27
C GLU A 217 -23.63 -9.96 1.90
N GLY A 218 -23.94 -9.89 3.21
CA GLY A 218 -24.53 -11.00 3.97
C GLY A 218 -23.50 -12.02 4.44
N GLY A 219 -23.91 -12.86 5.40
CA GLY A 219 -23.03 -13.84 6.06
C GLY A 219 -22.45 -14.92 5.12
N GLU A 220 -23.06 -15.16 3.96
CA GLU A 220 -22.60 -16.16 3.00
C GLU A 220 -21.69 -15.63 1.90
N LEU A 221 -21.57 -14.30 1.76
CA LEU A 221 -20.81 -13.64 0.69
C LEU A 221 -21.17 -14.14 -0.72
N GLY A 222 -22.47 -14.44 -0.95
CA GLY A 222 -22.93 -15.19 -2.12
C GLY A 222 -22.64 -14.51 -3.45
N ASP A 223 -22.67 -13.19 -3.50
CA ASP A 223 -22.44 -12.37 -4.70
C ASP A 223 -20.96 -12.02 -4.92
N VAL A 224 -20.06 -12.45 -4.04
CA VAL A 224 -18.62 -12.21 -4.14
C VAL A 224 -17.94 -13.42 -4.79
N ALA A 225 -17.24 -13.21 -5.90
CA ALA A 225 -16.44 -14.26 -6.51
C ALA A 225 -15.26 -14.68 -5.62
N ASP A 226 -14.85 -15.92 -5.75
CA ASP A 226 -13.70 -16.49 -5.05
C ASP A 226 -12.36 -16.19 -5.73
N HIS A 227 -12.34 -15.36 -6.77
CA HIS A 227 -11.14 -14.97 -7.51
C HIS A 227 -10.36 -13.87 -6.78
N VAL A 228 -9.15 -14.21 -6.30
CA VAL A 228 -8.27 -13.25 -5.60
C VAL A 228 -7.14 -12.80 -6.52
N ALA A 229 -7.28 -11.63 -7.14
CA ALA A 229 -6.29 -11.05 -8.04
C ALA A 229 -5.01 -10.57 -7.32
N GLY A 230 -3.96 -10.21 -8.08
CA GLY A 230 -2.68 -9.71 -7.53
C GLY A 230 -1.77 -10.82 -7.02
N GLY A 231 -0.83 -10.51 -6.14
CA GLY A 231 0.08 -11.49 -5.53
C GLY A 231 1.57 -11.22 -5.77
N SER A 232 1.96 -10.16 -6.51
CA SER A 232 3.37 -9.85 -6.78
C SER A 232 4.18 -9.65 -5.51
N THR A 233 3.72 -8.82 -4.58
CA THR A 233 4.41 -8.56 -3.31
C THR A 233 4.50 -9.80 -2.42
N GLY A 234 3.47 -10.65 -2.40
CA GLY A 234 3.53 -11.93 -1.70
C GLY A 234 4.50 -12.92 -2.37
N THR A 235 4.60 -12.89 -3.70
CA THR A 235 5.61 -13.67 -4.44
C THR A 235 7.01 -13.22 -4.07
N TRP A 236 7.28 -11.93 -4.08
CA TRP A 236 8.60 -11.38 -3.68
C TRP A 236 8.95 -11.75 -2.23
N THR A 237 7.97 -11.68 -1.30
CA THR A 237 8.20 -12.12 0.09
C THR A 237 8.62 -13.59 0.18
N VAL A 238 8.00 -14.47 -0.59
CA VAL A 238 8.34 -15.91 -0.61
C VAL A 238 9.69 -16.14 -1.29
N GLN A 239 10.00 -15.44 -2.38
CA GLN A 239 11.30 -15.51 -3.05
C GLN A 239 12.42 -15.09 -2.12
N GLU A 240 12.28 -13.94 -1.46
CA GLU A 240 13.24 -13.45 -0.47
C GLU A 240 13.43 -14.45 0.69
N ALA A 241 12.34 -15.02 1.19
CA ALA A 241 12.40 -16.03 2.24
C ALA A 241 13.18 -17.29 1.82
N LEU A 242 13.08 -17.69 0.55
CA LEU A 242 13.85 -18.80 0.00
C LEU A 242 15.34 -18.43 -0.14
N GLU A 243 15.66 -17.22 -0.57
CA GLU A 243 17.06 -16.74 -0.68
C GLU A 243 17.73 -16.60 0.68
N GLN A 244 16.97 -16.18 1.71
CA GLN A 244 17.44 -16.05 3.08
C GLN A 244 17.37 -17.36 3.89
N GLU A 245 16.87 -18.47 3.30
CA GLU A 245 16.63 -19.76 3.98
C GLU A 245 15.71 -19.63 5.22
N VAL A 246 14.78 -18.65 5.20
CA VAL A 246 13.80 -18.42 6.28
C VAL A 246 12.48 -19.13 5.97
N PRO A 247 12.00 -20.04 6.83
CA PRO A 247 10.75 -20.73 6.60
C PRO A 247 9.54 -19.78 6.84
N VAL A 248 8.68 -19.61 5.83
CA VAL A 248 7.45 -18.79 5.89
C VAL A 248 6.21 -19.58 5.47
N PRO A 249 5.89 -20.71 6.13
CA PRO A 249 4.84 -21.62 5.66
C PRO A 249 3.46 -20.97 5.56
N LEU A 250 3.09 -20.08 6.50
CA LEU A 250 1.78 -19.41 6.48
C LEU A 250 1.66 -18.43 5.32
N ILE A 251 2.70 -17.64 5.06
CA ILE A 251 2.72 -16.68 3.93
C ILE A 251 2.70 -17.44 2.61
N TYR A 252 3.49 -18.51 2.49
CA TYR A 252 3.49 -19.36 1.31
C TYR A 252 2.12 -19.99 1.05
N GLN A 253 1.48 -20.56 2.08
CA GLN A 253 0.17 -21.18 1.95
C GLN A 253 -0.90 -20.16 1.53
N ALA A 254 -0.90 -18.97 2.11
CA ALA A 254 -1.82 -17.89 1.73
C ALA A 254 -1.62 -17.45 0.26
N LEU A 255 -0.37 -17.38 -0.19
CA LEU A 255 -0.06 -17.10 -1.61
C LEU A 255 -0.54 -18.24 -2.53
N ALA A 256 -0.32 -19.50 -2.14
CA ALA A 256 -0.76 -20.67 -2.88
C ALA A 256 -2.29 -20.74 -3.00
N GLU A 257 -3.03 -20.44 -1.92
CA GLU A 257 -4.50 -20.34 -1.95
C GLU A 257 -4.98 -19.22 -2.88
N ARG A 258 -4.29 -18.06 -2.88
CA ARG A 258 -4.59 -16.97 -3.80
C ARG A 258 -4.38 -17.37 -5.27
N PHE A 259 -3.32 -18.11 -5.58
CA PHE A 259 -3.10 -18.63 -6.93
C PHE A 259 -4.13 -19.72 -7.27
N GLY A 260 -4.45 -20.58 -6.32
CA GLY A 260 -5.49 -21.60 -6.45
C GLY A 260 -6.88 -21.01 -6.74
N SER A 261 -7.16 -19.77 -6.29
CA SER A 261 -8.43 -19.10 -6.59
C SER A 261 -8.63 -18.77 -8.07
N ARG A 262 -7.57 -18.81 -8.85
CA ARG A 262 -7.59 -18.54 -10.30
C ARG A 262 -7.80 -19.79 -11.15
N ALA A 263 -7.67 -20.96 -10.53
CA ALA A 263 -7.95 -22.23 -11.19
C ALA A 263 -9.48 -22.42 -11.34
N THR A 264 -9.90 -22.86 -12.53
CA THR A 264 -11.31 -23.23 -12.78
C THR A 264 -11.51 -24.69 -12.43
N GLY A 265 -12.61 -25.04 -11.74
CA GLY A 265 -12.98 -26.44 -11.45
C GLY A 265 -13.61 -26.65 -10.07
N GLU A 266 -13.51 -27.87 -9.53
CA GLU A 266 -14.19 -28.34 -8.32
C GLU A 266 -13.87 -27.58 -7.01
N ASN A 267 -12.84 -26.73 -7.00
CA ASN A 267 -12.48 -25.87 -5.86
C ASN A 267 -13.00 -24.43 -5.99
N ALA A 268 -13.88 -24.15 -6.95
CA ALA A 268 -14.52 -22.85 -7.09
C ALA A 268 -15.53 -22.61 -5.96
N GLY A 269 -15.62 -21.36 -5.50
CA GLY A 269 -16.67 -20.94 -4.57
C GLY A 269 -16.32 -21.06 -3.09
N ARG A 270 -15.04 -21.23 -2.71
CA ARG A 270 -14.66 -21.28 -1.28
C ARG A 270 -14.93 -19.96 -0.58
N PHE A 271 -15.60 -20.02 0.56
CA PHE A 271 -15.93 -18.89 1.41
C PHE A 271 -14.69 -18.06 1.81
N SER A 272 -13.62 -18.71 2.25
CA SER A 272 -12.36 -18.06 2.63
C SER A 272 -11.75 -17.18 1.50
N ARG A 273 -11.89 -17.62 0.25
CA ARG A 273 -11.43 -16.87 -0.93
C ARG A 273 -12.35 -15.68 -1.23
N ARG A 274 -13.67 -15.84 -1.09
CA ARG A 274 -14.64 -14.75 -1.22
C ARG A 274 -14.36 -13.66 -0.18
N LEU A 275 -14.15 -14.06 1.08
CA LEU A 275 -13.81 -13.09 2.14
C LEU A 275 -12.49 -12.38 1.83
N ALA A 276 -11.43 -13.09 1.43
CA ALA A 276 -10.17 -12.47 1.05
C ALA A 276 -10.32 -11.48 -0.12
N ASN A 277 -11.14 -11.80 -1.14
CA ASN A 277 -11.44 -10.87 -2.23
C ASN A 277 -12.16 -9.62 -1.71
N ARG A 278 -13.16 -9.76 -0.85
CA ARG A 278 -13.92 -8.65 -0.30
C ARG A 278 -13.09 -7.75 0.64
N LEU A 279 -12.20 -8.34 1.45
CA LEU A 279 -11.27 -7.58 2.30
C LEU A 279 -10.34 -6.70 1.47
N ARG A 280 -9.83 -7.18 0.33
CA ARG A 280 -9.00 -6.39 -0.60
C ARG A 280 -9.74 -5.17 -1.12
N TYR A 281 -11.03 -5.27 -1.38
CA TYR A 281 -11.85 -4.11 -1.70
C TYR A 281 -11.94 -3.14 -0.52
N GLY A 282 -12.14 -3.63 0.68
CA GLY A 282 -12.28 -2.81 1.87
C GLY A 282 -11.08 -1.88 2.08
N PHE A 283 -9.87 -2.41 2.09
CA PHE A 283 -8.67 -1.60 2.33
C PHE A 283 -8.05 -0.98 1.08
N GLY A 284 -8.23 -1.54 -0.12
CA GLY A 284 -7.53 -1.13 -1.33
C GLY A 284 -8.42 -0.65 -2.47
N ARG A 285 -9.76 -0.73 -2.31
CA ARG A 285 -10.73 -0.49 -3.40
C ARG A 285 -10.38 -1.28 -4.68
N HIS A 286 -9.70 -2.43 -4.49
CA HIS A 286 -9.46 -3.35 -5.59
C HIS A 286 -10.80 -3.88 -6.08
N GLU A 287 -10.95 -3.96 -7.40
CA GLU A 287 -12.18 -4.46 -8.01
C GLU A 287 -12.59 -5.82 -7.43
N VAL A 288 -13.83 -5.92 -6.94
CA VAL A 288 -14.40 -7.19 -6.49
C VAL A 288 -14.93 -7.90 -7.72
N ALA A 289 -14.33 -9.03 -8.07
CA ALA A 289 -14.93 -9.93 -9.04
C ALA A 289 -16.26 -10.46 -8.48
N ARG A 290 -17.34 -10.39 -9.26
CA ARG A 290 -18.69 -10.85 -8.92
C ARG A 290 -19.09 -12.01 -9.81
#